data_f89de5e286ef458caf9fd6a6c4df5923
#
_entry.id   f89de5e286ef458caf9fd6a6c4df5923
#
_cell.length_a   1.000
_cell.length_b   1.000
_cell.length_c   1.000
_cell.angle_alpha   90.00
_cell.angle_beta   90.00
_cell.angle_gamma   90.00
#
_symmetry.space_group_name_H-M   'P 1'
#
loop_
_entity.id
_entity.type
_entity.pdbx_description
1 polymer ?
#
loop_
_entity_poly.entity_id
_entity_poly.type
_entity_poly.pdbx_seq_one_letter_code
_entity_poly.pdbx_strand_id
1 'polypeptide(L)'
;MQHNLAGKRAIVGGGSQGIGRAVAEALAAQGAEVLILARGREALALAAAALPTPLGQKHRWISVDNAQHEELSASVAAELLAWGDAHILINNTGGPKAGPLLEASPEAFMSAFTNHLIVNQRLAQLVVPGMLRAGYGRIVNVVSTSVKAPLHGLGVSNTVRAAVGNWSKTLATELAPVGITVNNVLPGATSTERLRAIIDGRAAHTKRSAQEIEDEMKAEVPMGRFADPSEIAAAVVFLASPEASYITGINIPVDGGRTPNL
;
A
#
# COMPACT_ATOMS: atom_id res chain seq x y z
N MET A 1 -12.29 -0.11 21.73
CA MET A 1 -12.24 -1.05 20.58
C MET A 1 -11.45 -2.26 21.02
N GLN A 2 -11.93 -3.47 20.77
CA GLN A 2 -11.16 -4.68 21.06
C GLN A 2 -9.94 -4.73 20.13
N HIS A 3 -8.76 -5.10 20.66
CA HIS A 3 -7.53 -5.28 19.89
C HIS A 3 -7.61 -6.60 19.09
N ASN A 4 -8.38 -6.60 17.99
CA ASN A 4 -8.68 -7.79 17.21
C ASN A 4 -7.51 -8.33 16.37
N LEU A 5 -6.37 -7.62 16.35
CA LEU A 5 -5.12 -8.06 15.74
C LEU A 5 -4.03 -8.44 16.76
N ALA A 6 -4.41 -8.63 18.04
CA ALA A 6 -3.49 -9.10 19.06
C ALA A 6 -2.81 -10.41 18.64
N GLY A 7 -1.48 -10.50 18.81
CA GLY A 7 -0.67 -11.65 18.40
C GLY A 7 -0.47 -11.81 16.90
N LYS A 8 -1.00 -10.92 16.06
CA LYS A 8 -0.72 -10.92 14.62
C LYS A 8 0.54 -10.13 14.32
N ARG A 9 1.26 -10.53 13.28
CA ARG A 9 2.44 -9.85 12.74
C ARG A 9 2.16 -9.34 11.35
N ALA A 10 2.43 -8.05 11.12
CA ALA A 10 2.15 -7.36 9.87
C ALA A 10 3.42 -6.79 9.25
N ILE A 11 3.61 -7.00 7.96
CA ILE A 11 4.65 -6.33 7.15
C ILE A 11 3.98 -5.20 6.37
N VAL A 12 4.52 -3.98 6.45
CA VAL A 12 3.98 -2.80 5.78
C VAL A 12 5.04 -2.13 4.91
N GLY A 13 4.84 -2.16 3.61
CA GLY A 13 5.66 -1.43 2.64
C GLY A 13 5.41 0.08 2.68
N GLY A 14 6.47 0.89 2.46
CA GLY A 14 6.36 2.36 2.49
C GLY A 14 5.91 2.92 3.83
N GLY A 15 6.27 2.26 4.94
CA GLY A 15 5.75 2.54 6.28
C GLY A 15 6.34 3.76 6.98
N SER A 16 7.24 4.52 6.36
CA SER A 16 7.87 5.69 6.98
C SER A 16 7.03 6.96 6.92
N GLN A 17 6.08 7.06 5.96
CA GLN A 17 5.26 8.27 5.74
C GLN A 17 3.94 7.97 5.03
N GLY A 18 3.04 8.97 4.98
CA GLY A 18 1.80 8.94 4.21
C GLY A 18 0.90 7.76 4.55
N ILE A 19 0.30 7.14 3.53
CA ILE A 19 -0.66 6.02 3.70
C ILE A 19 -0.02 4.84 4.42
N GLY A 20 1.22 4.45 4.04
CA GLY A 20 1.88 3.31 4.65
C GLY A 20 2.12 3.49 6.15
N ARG A 21 2.51 4.71 6.58
CA ARG A 21 2.66 5.05 7.99
C ARG A 21 1.32 5.00 8.73
N ALA A 22 0.28 5.61 8.19
CA ALA A 22 -1.05 5.57 8.79
C ALA A 22 -1.59 4.14 8.93
N VAL A 23 -1.33 3.26 7.95
CA VAL A 23 -1.67 1.84 8.02
C VAL A 23 -0.88 1.14 9.13
N ALA A 24 0.43 1.38 9.24
CA ALA A 24 1.27 0.80 10.29
C ALA A 24 0.80 1.22 11.69
N GLU A 25 0.48 2.51 11.87
CA GLU A 25 -0.07 3.06 13.12
C GLU A 25 -1.42 2.42 13.47
N ALA A 26 -2.31 2.29 12.50
CA ALA A 26 -3.64 1.71 12.71
C ALA A 26 -3.59 0.20 13.04
N LEU A 27 -2.72 -0.58 12.36
CA LEU A 27 -2.50 -2.00 12.68
C LEU A 27 -1.90 -2.17 14.08
N ALA A 28 -0.91 -1.35 14.43
CA ALA A 28 -0.27 -1.36 15.74
C ALA A 28 -1.28 -1.01 16.86
N ALA A 29 -2.13 -0.01 16.64
CA ALA A 29 -3.20 0.36 17.57
C ALA A 29 -4.23 -0.78 17.80
N GLN A 30 -4.40 -1.68 16.82
CA GLN A 30 -5.22 -2.89 16.97
C GLN A 30 -4.47 -4.08 17.59
N GLY A 31 -3.25 -3.89 18.07
CA GLY A 31 -2.48 -4.89 18.79
C GLY A 31 -1.54 -5.74 17.92
N ALA A 32 -1.40 -5.44 16.63
CA ALA A 32 -0.44 -6.15 15.79
C ALA A 32 1.01 -5.74 16.09
N GLU A 33 1.95 -6.68 16.02
CA GLU A 33 3.36 -6.35 15.83
C GLU A 33 3.60 -5.95 14.37
N VAL A 34 4.33 -4.86 14.13
CA VAL A 34 4.49 -4.33 12.79
C VAL A 34 5.96 -4.25 12.41
N LEU A 35 6.29 -4.76 11.22
CA LEU A 35 7.55 -4.56 10.51
C LEU A 35 7.32 -3.57 9.38
N ILE A 36 7.97 -2.41 9.41
CA ILE A 36 7.87 -1.40 8.37
C ILE A 36 9.07 -1.41 7.43
N LEU A 37 8.81 -1.29 6.12
CA LEU A 37 9.83 -1.29 5.07
C LEU A 37 9.82 0.06 4.35
N ALA A 38 10.97 0.70 4.17
CA ALA A 38 11.19 1.87 3.32
C ALA A 38 12.71 2.13 3.13
N ARG A 39 13.07 3.18 2.37
CA ARG A 39 14.48 3.51 2.06
C ARG A 39 15.19 4.30 3.15
N GLY A 40 14.50 5.24 3.77
CA GLY A 40 15.10 6.20 4.71
C GLY A 40 15.29 5.61 6.11
N ARG A 41 16.51 5.24 6.45
CA ARG A 41 16.84 4.58 7.73
C ARG A 41 16.39 5.39 8.96
N GLU A 42 16.70 6.68 8.99
CA GLU A 42 16.35 7.55 10.14
C GLU A 42 14.83 7.74 10.25
N ALA A 43 14.16 8.02 9.13
CA ALA A 43 12.71 8.16 9.11
C ALA A 43 11.98 6.86 9.53
N LEU A 44 12.50 5.69 9.13
CA LEU A 44 11.98 4.40 9.56
C LEU A 44 12.16 4.16 11.06
N ALA A 45 13.33 4.44 11.60
CA ALA A 45 13.61 4.27 13.03
C ALA A 45 12.66 5.16 13.88
N LEU A 46 12.47 6.42 13.48
CA LEU A 46 11.53 7.33 14.13
C LEU A 46 10.08 6.87 13.98
N ALA A 47 9.69 6.43 12.79
CA ALA A 47 8.34 5.92 12.54
C ALA A 47 8.05 4.67 13.38
N ALA A 48 8.96 3.70 13.41
CA ALA A 48 8.80 2.49 14.21
C ALA A 48 8.70 2.76 15.71
N ALA A 49 9.52 3.69 16.22
CA ALA A 49 9.51 4.10 17.63
C ALA A 49 8.21 4.82 18.04
N ALA A 50 7.53 5.46 17.08
CA ALA A 50 6.28 6.19 17.30
C ALA A 50 5.02 5.32 17.15
N LEU A 51 5.14 4.06 16.72
CA LEU A 51 3.98 3.17 16.57
C LEU A 51 3.35 2.85 17.93
N PRO A 52 2.00 2.85 18.04
CA PRO A 52 1.29 2.49 19.27
C PRO A 52 1.64 1.08 19.76
N THR A 53 1.82 0.93 21.07
CA THR A 53 2.13 -0.36 21.71
C THR A 53 1.12 -0.71 22.83
N PRO A 54 -0.21 -0.70 22.58
CA PRO A 54 -1.21 -0.88 23.63
C PRO A 54 -1.11 -2.23 24.36
N LEU A 55 -0.48 -3.22 23.76
CA LEU A 55 -0.26 -4.54 24.34
C LEU A 55 1.23 -4.85 24.56
N GLY A 56 2.11 -3.84 24.54
CA GLY A 56 3.56 -4.01 24.70
C GLY A 56 4.27 -4.61 23.49
N GLN A 57 3.70 -4.47 22.27
CA GLN A 57 4.29 -4.98 21.03
C GLN A 57 5.67 -4.36 20.77
N LYS A 58 6.54 -5.10 20.09
CA LYS A 58 7.87 -4.65 19.65
C LYS A 58 7.87 -4.51 18.14
N HIS A 59 7.75 -3.28 17.66
CA HIS A 59 7.78 -2.99 16.24
C HIS A 59 9.20 -3.02 15.69
N ARG A 60 9.31 -3.29 14.38
CA ARG A 60 10.56 -3.50 13.67
C ARG A 60 10.59 -2.68 12.37
N TRP A 61 11.77 -2.51 11.81
CA TRP A 61 11.94 -1.85 10.53
C TRP A 61 13.13 -2.41 9.76
N ILE A 62 13.04 -2.36 8.43
CA ILE A 62 14.13 -2.68 7.50
C ILE A 62 14.26 -1.54 6.51
N SER A 63 15.47 -0.97 6.41
CA SER A 63 15.81 0.01 5.38
C SER A 63 16.20 -0.70 4.11
N VAL A 64 15.34 -0.60 3.08
CA VAL A 64 15.53 -1.29 1.80
C VAL A 64 14.86 -0.53 0.66
N ASP A 65 15.43 -0.62 -0.54
CA ASP A 65 14.81 -0.09 -1.76
C ASP A 65 14.10 -1.20 -2.52
N ASN A 66 12.84 -0.96 -2.90
CA ASN A 66 12.07 -1.89 -3.74
C ASN A 66 12.75 -2.16 -5.09
N ALA A 67 13.54 -1.22 -5.61
CA ALA A 67 14.32 -1.43 -6.82
C ALA A 67 15.36 -2.56 -6.66
N GLN A 68 15.81 -2.80 -5.43
CA GLN A 68 16.72 -3.87 -5.06
C GLN A 68 15.94 -5.08 -4.52
N HIS A 69 15.04 -5.63 -5.34
CA HIS A 69 14.06 -6.62 -4.91
C HIS A 69 14.68 -7.93 -4.38
N GLU A 70 15.92 -8.28 -4.76
CA GLU A 70 16.64 -9.43 -4.24
C GLU A 70 17.14 -9.17 -2.82
N GLU A 71 17.75 -8.00 -2.57
CA GLU A 71 18.18 -7.56 -1.25
C GLU A 71 16.98 -7.43 -0.30
N LEU A 72 15.87 -6.85 -0.79
CA LEU A 72 14.60 -6.79 -0.05
C LEU A 72 14.15 -8.18 0.37
N SER A 73 14.12 -9.12 -0.57
CA SER A 73 13.69 -10.50 -0.30
C SER A 73 14.57 -11.19 0.72
N ALA A 74 15.90 -11.05 0.60
CA ALA A 74 16.86 -11.63 1.54
C ALA A 74 16.72 -11.03 2.94
N SER A 75 16.56 -9.69 3.03
CA SER A 75 16.41 -9.00 4.31
C SER A 75 15.12 -9.38 5.02
N VAL A 76 13.99 -9.45 4.29
CA VAL A 76 12.71 -9.88 4.86
C VAL A 76 12.74 -11.35 5.26
N ALA A 77 13.36 -12.23 4.47
CA ALA A 77 13.50 -13.64 4.80
C ALA A 77 14.32 -13.83 6.10
N ALA A 78 15.44 -13.11 6.25
CA ALA A 78 16.26 -13.14 7.46
C ALA A 78 15.48 -12.65 8.69
N GLU A 79 14.68 -11.59 8.52
CA GLU A 79 13.86 -11.07 9.60
C GLU A 79 12.76 -12.04 10.01
N LEU A 80 12.09 -12.70 9.06
CA LEU A 80 11.07 -13.72 9.35
C LEU A 80 11.64 -14.92 10.14
N LEU A 81 12.90 -15.31 9.92
CA LEU A 81 13.55 -16.34 10.70
C LEU A 81 13.71 -15.96 12.19
N ALA A 82 13.97 -14.68 12.46
CA ALA A 82 14.16 -14.18 13.82
C ALA A 82 12.85 -13.75 14.50
N TRP A 83 11.90 -13.23 13.72
CA TRP A 83 10.62 -12.67 14.22
C TRP A 83 9.49 -13.69 14.23
N GLY A 84 9.54 -14.66 13.32
CA GLY A 84 8.51 -15.66 13.09
C GLY A 84 7.55 -15.27 11.96
N ASP A 85 6.52 -16.10 11.75
CA ASP A 85 5.61 -16.00 10.63
C ASP A 85 4.81 -14.68 10.61
N ALA A 86 4.77 -14.04 9.45
CA ALA A 86 3.89 -12.91 9.21
C ALA A 86 2.47 -13.39 8.86
N HIS A 87 1.47 -12.68 9.35
CA HIS A 87 0.05 -12.96 9.16
C HIS A 87 -0.62 -11.98 8.20
N ILE A 88 -0.05 -10.79 8.08
CA ILE A 88 -0.60 -9.67 7.31
C ILE A 88 0.53 -9.10 6.45
N LEU A 89 0.25 -8.91 5.15
CA LEU A 89 1.14 -8.24 4.22
C LEU A 89 0.41 -7.05 3.60
N ILE A 90 0.95 -5.85 3.80
CA ILE A 90 0.46 -4.63 3.17
C ILE A 90 1.48 -4.19 2.12
N ASN A 91 1.15 -4.42 0.87
CA ASN A 91 1.92 -3.96 -0.27
C ASN A 91 1.59 -2.50 -0.56
N ASN A 92 2.52 -1.61 -0.26
CA ASN A 92 2.41 -0.19 -0.55
C ASN A 92 3.77 0.37 -0.95
N THR A 93 3.81 1.11 -2.04
CA THR A 93 5.03 1.76 -2.55
C THR A 93 4.71 3.05 -3.27
N GLY A 94 5.69 3.95 -3.36
CA GLY A 94 5.58 5.20 -4.11
C GLY A 94 5.36 4.95 -5.60
N GLY A 95 4.49 5.75 -6.23
CA GLY A 95 4.22 5.64 -7.67
C GLY A 95 5.38 6.13 -8.54
N PRO A 96 5.43 5.70 -9.81
CA PRO A 96 6.38 6.21 -10.79
C PRO A 96 6.16 7.69 -11.11
N LYS A 97 7.10 8.29 -11.83
CA LYS A 97 6.99 9.68 -12.28
C LYS A 97 5.74 9.85 -13.17
N ALA A 98 5.03 10.95 -12.97
CA ALA A 98 3.92 11.34 -13.84
C ALA A 98 4.43 11.79 -15.22
N GLY A 99 3.63 11.60 -16.25
CA GLY A 99 3.92 12.03 -17.62
C GLY A 99 2.99 11.38 -18.64
N PRO A 100 3.00 11.88 -19.89
CA PRO A 100 2.29 11.29 -21.00
C PRO A 100 2.80 9.87 -21.30
N LEU A 101 1.87 8.97 -21.64
CA LEU A 101 2.22 7.56 -21.89
C LEU A 101 3.18 7.37 -23.07
N LEU A 102 2.98 8.15 -24.13
CA LEU A 102 3.78 8.05 -25.35
C LEU A 102 5.25 8.47 -25.17
N GLU A 103 5.51 9.31 -24.14
CA GLU A 103 6.85 9.79 -23.80
C GLU A 103 7.58 8.88 -22.79
N ALA A 104 6.88 7.87 -22.26
CA ALA A 104 7.44 6.98 -21.26
C ALA A 104 8.43 6.00 -21.87
N SER A 105 9.64 5.90 -21.31
CA SER A 105 10.63 4.94 -21.77
C SER A 105 10.33 3.52 -21.32
N PRO A 106 10.83 2.49 -22.02
CA PRO A 106 10.73 1.10 -21.58
C PRO A 106 11.27 0.87 -20.17
N GLU A 107 12.34 1.56 -19.79
CA GLU A 107 12.97 1.47 -18.46
C GLU A 107 12.04 1.98 -17.36
N ALA A 108 11.23 3.03 -17.64
CA ALA A 108 10.22 3.52 -16.70
C ALA A 108 9.15 2.46 -16.41
N PHE A 109 8.73 1.70 -17.42
CA PHE A 109 7.83 0.56 -17.25
C PHE A 109 8.47 -0.57 -16.45
N MET A 110 9.70 -0.97 -16.81
CA MET A 110 10.42 -2.05 -16.13
C MET A 110 10.63 -1.72 -14.65
N SER A 111 11.07 -0.50 -14.35
CA SER A 111 11.24 -0.04 -12.97
C SER A 111 9.92 -0.03 -12.20
N ALA A 112 8.85 0.48 -12.80
CA ALA A 112 7.54 0.50 -12.16
C ALA A 112 6.99 -0.93 -11.95
N PHE A 113 7.17 -1.83 -12.92
CA PHE A 113 6.78 -3.24 -12.80
C PHE A 113 7.53 -3.93 -11.67
N THR A 114 8.85 -3.73 -11.59
CA THR A 114 9.67 -4.26 -10.49
C THR A 114 9.16 -3.77 -9.14
N ASN A 115 9.01 -2.46 -8.98
CA ASN A 115 8.66 -1.84 -7.71
C ASN A 115 7.25 -2.17 -7.22
N HIS A 116 6.30 -2.45 -8.11
CA HIS A 116 4.90 -2.66 -7.76
C HIS A 116 4.45 -4.11 -7.88
N LEU A 117 4.91 -4.86 -8.90
CA LEU A 117 4.43 -6.22 -9.13
C LEU A 117 5.44 -7.27 -8.66
N ILE A 118 6.71 -7.17 -9.08
CA ILE A 118 7.71 -8.18 -8.74
C ILE A 118 7.97 -8.19 -7.24
N VAL A 119 8.05 -7.02 -6.60
CA VAL A 119 8.21 -6.92 -5.14
C VAL A 119 7.02 -7.53 -4.42
N ASN A 120 5.78 -7.23 -4.86
CA ASN A 120 4.58 -7.81 -4.26
C ASN A 120 4.57 -9.35 -4.37
N GLN A 121 4.95 -9.88 -5.54
CA GLN A 121 5.06 -11.32 -5.77
C GLN A 121 6.12 -11.95 -4.85
N ARG A 122 7.31 -11.35 -4.74
CA ARG A 122 8.39 -11.83 -3.87
C ARG A 122 7.98 -11.83 -2.40
N LEU A 123 7.37 -10.75 -1.93
CA LEU A 123 6.88 -10.68 -0.54
C LEU A 123 5.77 -11.69 -0.28
N ALA A 124 4.83 -11.88 -1.20
CA ALA A 124 3.80 -12.91 -1.08
C ALA A 124 4.40 -14.31 -0.96
N GLN A 125 5.38 -14.66 -1.80
CA GLN A 125 6.10 -15.95 -1.74
C GLN A 125 6.79 -16.18 -0.40
N LEU A 126 7.31 -15.13 0.25
CA LEU A 126 7.96 -15.23 1.55
C LEU A 126 6.97 -15.43 2.70
N VAL A 127 5.80 -14.77 2.66
CA VAL A 127 4.88 -14.78 3.80
C VAL A 127 3.81 -15.86 3.74
N VAL A 128 3.37 -16.28 2.54
CA VAL A 128 2.29 -17.26 2.37
C VAL A 128 2.59 -18.59 3.09
N PRO A 129 3.80 -19.18 3.07
CA PRO A 129 4.07 -20.39 3.83
C PRO A 129 3.81 -20.25 5.32
N GLY A 130 4.14 -19.10 5.92
CA GLY A 130 3.85 -18.80 7.32
C GLY A 130 2.35 -18.59 7.58
N MET A 131 1.65 -17.89 6.68
CA MET A 131 0.20 -17.72 6.75
C MET A 131 -0.55 -19.05 6.72
N LEU A 132 -0.06 -20.02 5.92
CA LEU A 132 -0.61 -21.37 5.86
C LEU A 132 -0.43 -22.10 7.21
N ARG A 133 0.76 -22.05 7.82
CA ARG A 133 1.01 -22.64 9.13
C ARG A 133 0.14 -22.03 10.22
N ALA A 134 -0.08 -20.73 10.15
CA ALA A 134 -0.87 -19.99 11.13
C ALA A 134 -2.39 -20.15 10.97
N GLY A 135 -2.86 -20.70 9.83
CA GLY A 135 -4.28 -20.75 9.48
C GLY A 135 -4.91 -19.36 9.35
N TYR A 136 -4.10 -18.34 9.06
CA TYR A 136 -4.51 -16.94 8.92
C TYR A 136 -3.59 -16.19 7.99
N GLY A 137 -4.14 -15.58 6.96
CA GLY A 137 -3.38 -14.74 6.03
C GLY A 137 -4.23 -13.63 5.43
N ARG A 138 -3.67 -12.41 5.39
CA ARG A 138 -4.29 -11.24 4.79
C ARG A 138 -3.26 -10.50 3.95
N ILE A 139 -3.50 -10.41 2.65
CA ILE A 139 -2.67 -9.61 1.73
C ILE A 139 -3.55 -8.45 1.25
N VAL A 140 -3.13 -7.23 1.54
CA VAL A 140 -3.83 -6.02 1.09
C VAL A 140 -2.86 -5.15 0.29
N ASN A 141 -3.24 -4.85 -0.95
CA ASN A 141 -2.45 -4.00 -1.83
C ASN A 141 -3.04 -2.59 -1.86
N VAL A 142 -2.24 -1.58 -1.54
CA VAL A 142 -2.59 -0.17 -1.73
C VAL A 142 -2.25 0.21 -3.17
N VAL A 143 -3.25 0.26 -4.03
CA VAL A 143 -3.05 0.41 -5.46
C VAL A 143 -3.41 1.83 -5.94
N SER A 144 -4.53 2.01 -6.60
CA SER A 144 -5.04 3.31 -7.10
C SER A 144 -6.41 3.12 -7.73
N THR A 145 -7.23 4.16 -7.73
CA THR A 145 -8.47 4.22 -8.53
C THR A 145 -8.23 4.02 -10.02
N SER A 146 -6.98 4.22 -10.49
CA SER A 146 -6.62 3.96 -11.90
C SER A 146 -6.76 2.50 -12.35
N VAL A 147 -6.94 1.56 -11.42
CA VAL A 147 -7.33 0.17 -11.75
C VAL A 147 -8.73 0.11 -12.38
N LYS A 148 -9.64 1.01 -11.95
CA LYS A 148 -11.01 1.10 -12.48
C LYS A 148 -11.15 2.13 -13.60
N ALA A 149 -10.50 3.28 -13.48
CA ALA A 149 -10.57 4.37 -14.44
C ALA A 149 -9.18 5.02 -14.59
N PRO A 150 -8.53 4.92 -15.77
CA PRO A 150 -7.20 5.51 -15.98
C PRO A 150 -7.19 7.01 -15.67
N LEU A 151 -6.15 7.46 -14.98
CA LEU A 151 -5.95 8.86 -14.62
C LEU A 151 -5.08 9.56 -15.65
N HIS A 152 -5.50 10.75 -16.08
CA HIS A 152 -4.74 11.54 -17.06
C HIS A 152 -3.33 11.86 -16.56
N GLY A 153 -2.33 11.76 -17.46
CA GLY A 153 -0.93 12.07 -17.14
C GLY A 153 -0.22 11.04 -16.24
N LEU A 154 -0.81 9.88 -15.99
CA LEU A 154 -0.22 8.81 -15.16
C LEU A 154 -0.05 7.49 -15.92
N GLY A 155 0.37 7.55 -17.20
CA GLY A 155 0.34 6.42 -18.12
C GLY A 155 1.03 5.15 -17.59
N VAL A 156 2.31 5.23 -17.20
CA VAL A 156 3.06 4.08 -16.63
C VAL A 156 2.38 3.55 -15.36
N SER A 157 1.97 4.46 -14.47
CA SER A 157 1.30 4.08 -13.23
C SER A 157 -0.02 3.36 -13.48
N ASN A 158 -0.86 3.87 -14.38
CA ASN A 158 -2.15 3.24 -14.74
C ASN A 158 -1.94 1.80 -15.21
N THR A 159 -0.99 1.60 -16.13
CA THR A 159 -0.70 0.29 -16.72
C THR A 159 -0.23 -0.71 -15.65
N VAL A 160 0.75 -0.33 -14.86
CA VAL A 160 1.35 -1.24 -13.87
C VAL A 160 0.37 -1.54 -12.72
N ARG A 161 -0.40 -0.56 -12.30
CA ARG A 161 -1.39 -0.76 -11.23
C ARG A 161 -2.57 -1.62 -11.68
N ALA A 162 -2.97 -1.55 -12.94
CA ALA A 162 -3.94 -2.48 -13.51
C ALA A 162 -3.41 -3.92 -13.52
N ALA A 163 -2.13 -4.11 -13.84
CA ALA A 163 -1.47 -5.41 -13.74
C ALA A 163 -1.44 -5.96 -12.30
N VAL A 164 -1.18 -5.11 -11.30
CA VAL A 164 -1.28 -5.49 -9.88
C VAL A 164 -2.70 -5.91 -9.51
N GLY A 165 -3.72 -5.20 -10.01
CA GLY A 165 -5.12 -5.53 -9.77
C GLY A 165 -5.47 -6.93 -10.29
N ASN A 166 -5.02 -7.30 -11.50
CA ASN A 166 -5.25 -8.60 -12.09
C ASN A 166 -4.45 -9.72 -11.39
N TRP A 167 -3.16 -9.48 -11.09
CA TRP A 167 -2.34 -10.38 -10.29
C TRP A 167 -2.99 -10.68 -8.94
N SER A 168 -3.48 -9.65 -8.26
CA SER A 168 -4.17 -9.79 -6.98
C SER A 168 -5.40 -10.68 -7.06
N LYS A 169 -6.21 -10.53 -8.13
CA LYS A 169 -7.40 -11.35 -8.35
C LYS A 169 -7.04 -12.81 -8.59
N THR A 170 -6.00 -13.08 -9.36
CA THR A 170 -5.50 -14.44 -9.61
C THR A 170 -5.05 -15.08 -8.30
N LEU A 171 -4.19 -14.39 -7.54
CA LEU A 171 -3.68 -14.89 -6.27
C LEU A 171 -4.80 -15.10 -5.24
N ALA A 172 -5.83 -14.24 -5.22
CA ALA A 172 -6.99 -14.39 -4.36
C ALA A 172 -7.73 -15.72 -4.63
N THR A 173 -7.89 -16.07 -5.91
CA THR A 173 -8.56 -17.32 -6.31
C THR A 173 -7.75 -18.54 -5.89
N GLU A 174 -6.42 -18.49 -6.03
CA GLU A 174 -5.52 -19.59 -5.67
C GLU A 174 -5.43 -19.80 -4.15
N LEU A 175 -5.49 -18.73 -3.35
CA LEU A 175 -5.30 -18.77 -1.89
C LEU A 175 -6.61 -18.87 -1.11
N ALA A 176 -7.77 -18.61 -1.72
CA ALA A 176 -9.07 -18.68 -1.06
C ALA A 176 -9.35 -20.06 -0.43
N PRO A 177 -9.04 -21.21 -1.08
CA PRO A 177 -9.29 -22.54 -0.50
C PRO A 177 -8.56 -22.80 0.81
N VAL A 178 -7.47 -22.04 1.08
CA VAL A 178 -6.66 -22.18 2.31
C VAL A 178 -6.90 -21.03 3.29
N GLY A 179 -7.96 -20.22 3.09
CA GLY A 179 -8.39 -19.19 4.04
C GLY A 179 -7.54 -17.91 4.04
N ILE A 180 -6.67 -17.72 3.06
CA ILE A 180 -5.90 -16.49 2.87
C ILE A 180 -6.66 -15.57 1.92
N THR A 181 -6.88 -14.31 2.32
CA THR A 181 -7.55 -13.32 1.47
C THR A 181 -6.55 -12.36 0.82
N VAL A 182 -6.84 -11.96 -0.42
CA VAL A 182 -6.04 -10.98 -1.18
C VAL A 182 -6.96 -9.91 -1.74
N ASN A 183 -6.78 -8.66 -1.31
CA ASN A 183 -7.66 -7.55 -1.68
C ASN A 183 -6.86 -6.30 -2.05
N ASN A 184 -7.50 -5.39 -2.76
CA ASN A 184 -6.93 -4.11 -3.14
C ASN A 184 -7.74 -2.96 -2.55
N VAL A 185 -7.06 -2.01 -1.93
CA VAL A 185 -7.59 -0.69 -1.61
C VAL A 185 -7.13 0.27 -2.70
N LEU A 186 -8.07 1.06 -3.23
CA LEU A 186 -7.83 2.01 -4.31
C LEU A 186 -7.99 3.44 -3.78
N PRO A 187 -6.91 4.07 -3.26
CA PRO A 187 -6.97 5.44 -2.78
C PRO A 187 -7.31 6.42 -3.90
N GLY A 188 -8.15 7.40 -3.58
CA GLY A 188 -8.27 8.65 -4.32
C GLY A 188 -7.13 9.63 -3.97
N ALA A 189 -7.36 10.92 -4.25
CA ALA A 189 -6.45 11.98 -3.83
C ALA A 189 -6.37 12.02 -2.30
N THR A 190 -5.19 11.73 -1.75
CA THR A 190 -4.94 11.60 -0.30
C THR A 190 -3.88 12.60 0.12
N SER A 191 -4.10 13.35 1.20
CA SER A 191 -3.22 14.39 1.73
C SER A 191 -1.88 13.81 2.19
N THR A 192 -0.91 13.76 1.30
CA THR A 192 0.43 13.20 1.49
C THR A 192 1.47 14.08 0.79
N GLU A 193 2.74 13.96 1.16
CA GLU A 193 3.84 14.61 0.43
C GLU A 193 3.85 14.24 -1.06
N ARG A 194 3.44 13.02 -1.40
CA ARG A 194 3.29 12.60 -2.80
C ARG A 194 2.24 13.41 -3.55
N LEU A 195 1.09 13.68 -2.93
CA LEU A 195 0.05 14.50 -3.56
C LEU A 195 0.54 15.95 -3.74
N ARG A 196 1.22 16.51 -2.72
CA ARG A 196 1.81 17.83 -2.81
C ARG A 196 2.79 17.92 -3.97
N ALA A 197 3.70 16.96 -4.11
CA ALA A 197 4.65 16.93 -5.23
C ALA A 197 3.96 16.82 -6.60
N ILE A 198 2.80 16.16 -6.70
CA ILE A 198 1.99 16.11 -7.93
C ILE A 198 1.37 17.48 -8.22
N ILE A 199 0.81 18.15 -7.21
CA ILE A 199 0.22 19.47 -7.32
C ILE A 199 1.29 20.48 -7.78
N ASP A 200 2.44 20.51 -7.10
CA ASP A 200 3.56 21.41 -7.43
C ASP A 200 4.08 21.17 -8.85
N GLY A 201 4.22 19.91 -9.26
CA GLY A 201 4.62 19.54 -10.62
C GLY A 201 3.63 19.99 -11.69
N ARG A 202 2.31 19.86 -11.45
CA ARG A 202 1.26 20.34 -12.36
C ARG A 202 1.25 21.87 -12.41
N ALA A 203 1.38 22.55 -11.27
CA ALA A 203 1.44 24.00 -11.17
C ALA A 203 2.60 24.56 -12.00
N ALA A 204 3.80 23.98 -11.85
CA ALA A 204 4.98 24.37 -12.62
C ALA A 204 4.79 24.15 -14.13
N HIS A 205 4.22 23.01 -14.54
CA HIS A 205 4.00 22.68 -15.95
C HIS A 205 2.94 23.58 -16.62
N THR A 206 1.86 23.89 -15.89
CA THR A 206 0.73 24.70 -16.40
C THR A 206 0.90 26.19 -16.16
N LYS A 207 1.95 26.64 -15.45
CA LYS A 207 2.19 28.01 -15.01
C LYS A 207 1.02 28.60 -14.21
N ARG A 208 0.34 27.75 -13.43
CA ARG A 208 -0.75 28.12 -12.53
C ARG A 208 -0.27 28.02 -11.07
N SER A 209 -1.01 28.62 -10.15
CA SER A 209 -0.69 28.48 -8.72
C SER A 209 -1.00 27.07 -8.21
N ALA A 210 -0.28 26.62 -7.18
CA ALA A 210 -0.55 25.33 -6.53
C ALA A 210 -1.97 25.30 -5.94
N GLN A 211 -2.48 26.44 -5.45
CA GLN A 211 -3.83 26.54 -4.90
C GLN A 211 -4.91 26.29 -5.98
N GLU A 212 -4.77 26.88 -7.18
CA GLU A 212 -5.71 26.64 -8.29
C GLU A 212 -5.74 25.17 -8.71
N ILE A 213 -4.56 24.49 -8.73
CA ILE A 213 -4.50 23.07 -9.06
C ILE A 213 -5.14 22.23 -7.94
N GLU A 214 -4.90 22.58 -6.69
CA GLU A 214 -5.49 21.91 -5.53
C GLU A 214 -7.02 22.02 -5.54
N ASP A 215 -7.56 23.22 -5.78
CA ASP A 215 -8.99 23.48 -5.82
C ASP A 215 -9.67 22.73 -6.99
N GLU A 216 -9.03 22.71 -8.17
CA GLU A 216 -9.47 21.91 -9.32
C GLU A 216 -9.54 20.42 -8.96
N MET A 217 -8.48 19.89 -8.35
CA MET A 217 -8.43 18.47 -7.96
C MET A 217 -9.46 18.12 -6.87
N LYS A 218 -9.76 19.04 -5.95
CA LYS A 218 -10.83 18.86 -4.96
C LYS A 218 -12.20 18.87 -5.59
N ALA A 219 -12.42 19.74 -6.60
CA ALA A 219 -13.68 19.83 -7.33
C ALA A 219 -14.00 18.54 -8.13
N GLU A 220 -12.99 17.74 -8.50
CA GLU A 220 -13.19 16.42 -9.12
C GLU A 220 -13.71 15.36 -8.12
N VAL A 221 -13.66 15.63 -6.81
CA VAL A 221 -14.08 14.69 -5.77
C VAL A 221 -15.47 15.10 -5.28
N PRO A 222 -16.51 14.25 -5.35
CA PRO A 222 -17.85 14.59 -4.85
C PRO A 222 -17.89 15.05 -3.40
N MET A 223 -17.01 14.51 -2.53
CA MET A 223 -16.85 14.99 -1.15
C MET A 223 -16.14 16.34 -1.02
N GLY A 224 -15.64 16.95 -2.09
CA GLY A 224 -15.03 18.29 -2.13
C GLY A 224 -13.70 18.42 -1.38
N ARG A 225 -13.06 17.33 -1.01
CA ARG A 225 -11.80 17.32 -0.26
C ARG A 225 -10.90 16.12 -0.61
N PHE A 226 -9.66 16.22 -0.24
CA PHE A 226 -8.76 15.06 -0.21
C PHE A 226 -9.04 14.18 1.00
N ALA A 227 -8.73 12.90 0.88
CA ALA A 227 -8.77 11.97 2.00
C ALA A 227 -7.61 12.24 2.97
N ASP A 228 -7.83 12.02 4.25
CA ASP A 228 -6.74 11.84 5.22
C ASP A 228 -6.15 10.43 5.05
N PRO A 229 -4.82 10.23 5.22
CA PRO A 229 -4.21 8.89 5.20
C PRO A 229 -4.87 7.88 6.14
N SER A 230 -5.42 8.32 7.27
CA SER A 230 -6.13 7.47 8.24
C SER A 230 -7.43 6.89 7.66
N GLU A 231 -8.10 7.59 6.74
CA GLU A 231 -9.32 7.09 6.08
C GLU A 231 -9.01 5.91 5.14
N ILE A 232 -7.85 5.96 4.48
CA ILE A 232 -7.36 4.82 3.69
C ILE A 232 -6.94 3.68 4.60
N ALA A 233 -6.24 4.00 5.71
CA ALA A 233 -5.79 3.01 6.68
C ALA A 233 -6.96 2.25 7.32
N ALA A 234 -8.09 2.89 7.57
CA ALA A 234 -9.29 2.26 8.11
C ALA A 234 -9.80 1.10 7.22
N ALA A 235 -9.86 1.32 5.90
CA ALA A 235 -10.24 0.28 4.95
C ALA A 235 -9.22 -0.86 4.88
N VAL A 236 -7.92 -0.53 4.92
CA VAL A 236 -6.85 -1.53 4.93
C VAL A 236 -6.91 -2.40 6.19
N VAL A 237 -7.08 -1.80 7.37
CA VAL A 237 -7.18 -2.53 8.65
C VAL A 237 -8.42 -3.40 8.69
N PHE A 238 -9.56 -2.93 8.20
CA PHE A 238 -10.76 -3.75 8.07
C PHE A 238 -10.49 -4.99 7.22
N LEU A 239 -9.88 -4.84 6.04
CA LEU A 239 -9.55 -5.98 5.16
C LEU A 239 -8.48 -6.91 5.76
N ALA A 240 -7.62 -6.39 6.63
CA ALA A 240 -6.62 -7.16 7.35
C ALA A 240 -7.17 -7.89 8.57
N SER A 241 -8.40 -7.61 8.99
CA SER A 241 -9.01 -8.14 10.21
C SER A 241 -9.70 -9.50 10.01
N PRO A 242 -10.05 -10.21 11.09
CA PRO A 242 -10.87 -11.43 11.03
C PRO A 242 -12.26 -11.21 10.46
N GLU A 243 -12.85 -10.02 10.66
CA GLU A 243 -14.18 -9.65 10.19
C GLU A 243 -14.32 -9.65 8.67
N ALA A 244 -13.20 -9.45 7.96
CA ALA A 244 -13.15 -9.50 6.50
C ALA A 244 -12.82 -10.90 5.92
N SER A 245 -12.98 -11.97 6.71
CA SER A 245 -12.56 -13.33 6.31
C SER A 245 -13.25 -13.89 5.07
N TYR A 246 -14.43 -13.37 4.71
CA TYR A 246 -15.17 -13.78 3.50
C TYR A 246 -15.03 -12.80 2.34
N ILE A 247 -14.14 -11.80 2.46
CA ILE A 247 -13.88 -10.79 1.44
C ILE A 247 -12.52 -11.08 0.80
N THR A 248 -12.53 -11.51 -0.47
CA THR A 248 -11.29 -11.77 -1.23
C THR A 248 -11.45 -11.45 -2.71
N GLY A 249 -10.38 -11.01 -3.34
CA GLY A 249 -10.32 -10.71 -4.77
C GLY A 249 -11.07 -9.45 -5.19
N ILE A 250 -11.27 -8.47 -4.29
CA ILE A 250 -12.00 -7.23 -4.57
C ILE A 250 -11.09 -6.03 -4.71
N ASN A 251 -11.63 -4.99 -5.35
CA ASN A 251 -11.05 -3.66 -5.45
C ASN A 251 -11.98 -2.67 -4.73
N ILE A 252 -11.57 -2.12 -3.59
CA ILE A 252 -12.36 -1.14 -2.83
C ILE A 252 -11.85 0.26 -3.11
N PRO A 253 -12.58 1.14 -3.82
CA PRO A 253 -12.27 2.56 -3.89
C PRO A 253 -12.47 3.23 -2.53
N VAL A 254 -11.49 4.05 -2.13
CA VAL A 254 -11.57 4.96 -0.98
C VAL A 254 -11.18 6.32 -1.50
N ASP A 255 -12.12 7.02 -2.14
CA ASP A 255 -11.85 8.13 -3.05
C ASP A 255 -12.87 9.28 -3.01
N GLY A 256 -13.74 9.29 -2.02
CA GLY A 256 -14.77 10.32 -1.86
C GLY A 256 -15.81 10.36 -2.98
N GLY A 257 -16.01 9.24 -3.70
CA GLY A 257 -16.96 9.11 -4.79
C GLY A 257 -16.42 9.53 -6.15
N ARG A 258 -15.10 9.75 -6.28
CA ARG A 258 -14.48 10.23 -7.53
C ARG A 258 -14.57 9.23 -8.68
N THR A 259 -14.47 7.94 -8.40
CA THR A 259 -14.50 6.90 -9.45
C THR A 259 -15.94 6.75 -9.98
N PRO A 260 -16.20 6.98 -11.27
CA PRO A 260 -17.56 6.97 -11.82
C PRO A 260 -18.12 5.56 -12.07
N ASN A 261 -17.29 4.53 -11.93
CA ASN A 261 -17.67 3.14 -12.25
C ASN A 261 -18.04 2.37 -10.98
N LEU A 262 -19.04 1.49 -11.09
CA LEU A 262 -19.45 0.56 -10.06
C LEU A 262 -18.43 -0.58 -9.86
#